data_410a497d893d40d3d1b29857055f96c0
#
_entry.id   410a497d893d40d3d1b29857055f96c0
#
_cell.length_a   1.000
_cell.length_b   1.000
_cell.length_c   1.000
_cell.angle_alpha   90.00
_cell.angle_beta   90.00
_cell.angle_gamma   90.00
#
_symmetry.space_group_name_H-M   'P 1'
#
loop_
_entity.id
_entity.type
_entity.pdbx_description
1 polymer ?
#
loop_
_entity_poly.entity_id
_entity_poly.type
_entity_poly.pdbx_seq_one_letter_code
_entity_poly.pdbx_strand_id
1 'polypeptide(L)'
;MTMRIALLRGVNVGGNKKVSMADLKALIEALGFADVKTLLQSGNVVFRAGDEAEADLEALLEVETEKRLGLKTSYLVRDAKQWRAIIAANPFPTEAQAEPSRTLVTVGRTAMPAEALDAVRSVMLPHEKLEAVERQVYAYFGEGMGQSKAAEVLNRRAVKAVATGRNWNTVLKIGALLGV
;
A
#
# COMPACT_ATOMS: atom_id res chain seq x y z
N MET A 1 -8.95 -7.39 -20.03
CA MET A 1 -7.83 -7.61 -19.07
C MET A 1 -7.23 -6.28 -18.68
N THR A 2 -7.15 -5.98 -17.39
CA THR A 2 -6.71 -4.70 -16.82
C THR A 2 -5.46 -4.90 -15.96
N MET A 3 -4.53 -3.94 -16.00
CA MET A 3 -3.38 -3.95 -15.08
C MET A 3 -3.85 -3.66 -13.65
N ARG A 4 -3.41 -4.49 -12.73
CA ARG A 4 -3.70 -4.41 -11.30
C ARG A 4 -2.42 -4.26 -10.50
N ILE A 5 -2.46 -3.57 -9.39
CA ILE A 5 -1.47 -3.63 -8.32
C ILE A 5 -2.04 -4.34 -7.11
N ALA A 6 -1.33 -5.29 -6.56
CA ALA A 6 -1.59 -5.85 -5.24
C ALA A 6 -0.47 -5.44 -4.28
N LEU A 7 -0.87 -4.84 -3.18
CA LEU A 7 0.01 -4.46 -2.08
C LEU A 7 -0.11 -5.48 -0.95
N LEU A 8 0.99 -6.10 -0.56
CA LEU A 8 1.02 -6.97 0.61
C LEU A 8 1.19 -6.12 1.88
N ARG A 9 0.51 -6.52 2.93
CA ARG A 9 0.57 -5.84 4.20
C ARG A 9 1.56 -6.50 5.16
N GLY A 10 2.53 -5.73 5.66
CA GLY A 10 3.41 -6.12 6.74
C GLY A 10 4.33 -7.30 6.44
N VAL A 11 4.75 -7.49 5.17
CA VAL A 11 5.73 -8.50 4.79
C VAL A 11 7.14 -7.92 4.78
N ASN A 12 8.14 -8.78 5.05
CA ASN A 12 9.56 -8.43 5.04
C ASN A 12 9.92 -7.24 5.98
N VAL A 13 9.15 -7.04 7.04
CA VAL A 13 9.36 -6.01 8.06
C VAL A 13 9.66 -6.66 9.40
N GLY A 14 10.70 -6.21 10.07
CA GLY A 14 11.04 -6.64 11.45
C GLY A 14 11.36 -8.13 11.61
N GLY A 15 11.78 -8.81 10.54
CA GLY A 15 12.16 -10.22 10.58
C GLY A 15 10.99 -11.22 10.54
N ASN A 16 9.76 -10.75 10.58
CA ASN A 16 8.55 -11.56 10.49
C ASN A 16 7.97 -11.57 9.07
N LYS A 17 7.20 -12.63 8.74
CA LYS A 17 6.48 -12.77 7.46
C LYS A 17 7.38 -12.55 6.24
N LYS A 18 8.44 -13.34 6.14
CA LYS A 18 9.35 -13.29 4.99
C LYS A 18 8.72 -13.97 3.79
N VAL A 19 8.75 -13.28 2.65
CA VAL A 19 8.42 -13.82 1.34
C VAL A 19 9.43 -13.31 0.32
N SER A 20 9.95 -14.19 -0.53
CA SER A 20 10.78 -13.75 -1.64
C SER A 20 9.90 -13.18 -2.76
N MET A 21 10.38 -12.15 -3.45
CA MET A 21 9.66 -11.60 -4.59
C MET A 21 9.57 -12.59 -5.74
N ALA A 22 10.53 -13.51 -5.87
CA ALA A 22 10.48 -14.60 -6.84
C ALA A 22 9.34 -15.58 -6.54
N ASP A 23 9.17 -16.00 -5.28
CA ASP A 23 8.09 -16.91 -4.90
C ASP A 23 6.71 -16.25 -5.06
N LEU A 24 6.60 -14.97 -4.70
CA LEU A 24 5.39 -14.19 -4.91
C LEU A 24 5.02 -14.08 -6.38
N LYS A 25 5.99 -13.80 -7.24
CA LYS A 25 5.80 -13.76 -8.69
C LYS A 25 5.33 -15.11 -9.21
N ALA A 26 6.04 -16.19 -8.88
CA ALA A 26 5.71 -17.55 -9.31
C ALA A 26 4.30 -17.98 -8.85
N LEU A 27 3.88 -17.59 -7.64
CA LEU A 27 2.54 -17.85 -7.14
C LEU A 27 1.48 -17.19 -8.03
N ILE A 28 1.65 -15.91 -8.35
CA ILE A 28 0.67 -15.14 -9.13
C ILE A 28 0.62 -15.63 -10.58
N GLU A 29 1.77 -15.99 -11.18
CA GLU A 29 1.84 -16.61 -12.50
C GLU A 29 1.14 -17.99 -12.52
N ALA A 30 1.31 -18.79 -11.46
CA ALA A 30 0.66 -20.09 -11.32
C ALA A 30 -0.87 -19.99 -11.13
N LEU A 31 -1.41 -18.86 -10.75
CA LEU A 31 -2.84 -18.56 -10.72
C LEU A 31 -3.41 -18.17 -12.11
N GLY A 32 -2.56 -18.09 -13.13
CA GLY A 32 -2.94 -17.76 -14.51
C GLY A 32 -2.92 -16.27 -14.85
N PHE A 33 -2.43 -15.43 -13.95
CA PHE A 33 -2.29 -14.00 -14.23
C PHE A 33 -1.06 -13.74 -15.11
N ALA A 34 -1.17 -12.73 -15.98
CA ALA A 34 -0.14 -12.38 -16.96
C ALA A 34 0.64 -11.12 -16.55
N ASP A 35 1.76 -10.87 -17.23
CA ASP A 35 2.60 -9.67 -17.08
C ASP A 35 3.03 -9.36 -15.62
N VAL A 36 3.30 -10.40 -14.85
CA VAL A 36 3.60 -10.28 -13.42
C VAL A 36 4.98 -9.65 -13.19
N LYS A 37 4.99 -8.52 -12.47
CA LYS A 37 6.21 -7.81 -12.07
C LYS A 37 6.15 -7.46 -10.59
N THR A 38 7.22 -7.71 -9.87
CA THR A 38 7.37 -7.31 -8.46
C THR A 38 8.20 -6.05 -8.34
N LEU A 39 7.93 -5.26 -7.32
CA LEU A 39 8.65 -4.03 -7.01
C LEU A 39 8.92 -3.94 -5.51
N LEU A 40 10.20 -3.89 -5.16
CA LEU A 40 10.71 -3.76 -3.78
C LEU A 40 10.29 -4.90 -2.84
N GLN A 41 11.05 -5.09 -1.78
CA GLN A 41 10.82 -6.13 -0.77
C GLN A 41 9.58 -5.86 0.11
N SER A 42 9.01 -4.67 0.05
CA SER A 42 7.77 -4.32 0.77
C SER A 42 6.50 -5.00 0.23
N GLY A 43 6.62 -5.82 -0.81
CA GLY A 43 5.52 -6.61 -1.33
C GLY A 43 4.57 -5.81 -2.21
N ASN A 44 5.05 -5.41 -3.39
CA ASN A 44 4.24 -4.79 -4.42
C ASN A 44 4.32 -5.67 -5.66
N VAL A 45 3.18 -6.09 -6.20
CA VAL A 45 3.14 -6.89 -7.41
C VAL A 45 2.10 -6.35 -8.38
N VAL A 46 2.56 -6.08 -9.60
CA VAL A 46 1.70 -5.66 -10.72
C VAL A 46 1.46 -6.86 -11.60
N PHE A 47 0.23 -7.05 -12.05
CA PHE A 47 -0.16 -8.15 -12.92
C PHE A 47 -1.38 -7.78 -13.76
N ARG A 48 -1.65 -8.54 -14.80
CA ARG A 48 -2.82 -8.41 -15.64
C ARG A 48 -3.88 -9.42 -15.23
N ALA A 49 -5.08 -8.92 -14.89
CA ALA A 49 -6.25 -9.73 -14.52
C ALA A 49 -7.44 -9.41 -15.44
N GLY A 50 -8.48 -10.20 -15.36
CA GLY A 50 -9.77 -9.94 -15.98
C GLY A 50 -10.58 -8.86 -15.27
N ASP A 51 -11.89 -9.03 -15.26
CA ASP A 51 -12.84 -8.09 -14.68
C ASP A 51 -13.28 -8.48 -13.26
N GLU A 52 -12.48 -9.34 -12.60
CA GLU A 52 -12.72 -9.76 -11.22
C GLU A 52 -12.78 -8.55 -10.28
N ALA A 53 -13.68 -8.61 -9.30
CA ALA A 53 -13.77 -7.58 -8.26
C ALA A 53 -12.51 -7.55 -7.38
N GLU A 54 -12.17 -6.38 -6.86
CA GLU A 54 -11.01 -6.21 -5.96
C GLU A 54 -11.06 -7.21 -4.79
N ALA A 55 -12.23 -7.34 -4.15
CA ALA A 55 -12.42 -8.21 -3.00
C ALA A 55 -12.19 -9.69 -3.33
N ASP A 56 -12.58 -10.14 -4.52
CA ASP A 56 -12.38 -11.51 -4.98
C ASP A 56 -10.90 -11.79 -5.25
N LEU A 57 -10.19 -10.84 -5.87
CA LEU A 57 -8.75 -10.94 -6.08
C LEU A 57 -7.99 -10.92 -4.75
N GLU A 58 -8.35 -10.04 -3.83
CA GLU A 58 -7.76 -9.98 -2.50
C GLU A 58 -7.93 -11.31 -1.76
N ALA A 59 -9.15 -11.86 -1.72
CA ALA A 59 -9.44 -13.14 -1.08
C ALA A 59 -8.69 -14.32 -1.73
N LEU A 60 -8.65 -14.38 -3.06
CA LEU A 60 -7.91 -15.41 -3.80
C LEU A 60 -6.42 -15.36 -3.46
N LEU A 61 -5.81 -14.17 -3.51
CA LEU A 61 -4.39 -14.00 -3.24
C LEU A 61 -4.05 -14.33 -1.78
N GLU A 62 -4.89 -13.95 -0.82
CA GLU A 62 -4.73 -14.28 0.60
C GLU A 62 -4.74 -15.79 0.84
N VAL A 63 -5.75 -16.49 0.33
CA VAL A 63 -5.91 -17.94 0.47
C VAL A 63 -4.75 -18.72 -0.19
N GLU A 64 -4.40 -18.38 -1.42
CA GLU A 64 -3.36 -19.08 -2.15
C GLU A 64 -1.95 -18.80 -1.61
N THR A 65 -1.71 -17.60 -1.06
CA THR A 65 -0.46 -17.25 -0.38
C THR A 65 -0.31 -18.04 0.91
N GLU A 66 -1.34 -18.14 1.72
CA GLU A 66 -1.31 -18.96 2.94
C GLU A 66 -1.10 -20.45 2.61
N LYS A 67 -1.83 -20.96 1.60
CA LYS A 67 -1.76 -22.37 1.20
C LYS A 67 -0.40 -22.76 0.61
N ARG A 68 0.18 -21.94 -0.27
CA ARG A 68 1.39 -22.30 -1.03
C ARG A 68 2.68 -21.84 -0.37
N LEU A 69 2.66 -20.72 0.34
CA LEU A 69 3.84 -20.10 0.97
C LEU A 69 3.80 -20.14 2.50
N GLY A 70 2.71 -20.64 3.10
CA GLY A 70 2.54 -20.66 4.55
C GLY A 70 2.49 -19.26 5.18
N LEU A 71 2.22 -18.23 4.37
CA LEU A 71 2.25 -16.84 4.78
C LEU A 71 0.83 -16.27 4.88
N LYS A 72 0.38 -16.00 6.09
CA LYS A 72 -0.88 -15.30 6.35
C LYS A 72 -0.67 -13.80 6.28
N THR A 73 -1.15 -13.15 5.24
CA THR A 73 -1.07 -11.71 5.01
C THR A 73 -2.34 -11.21 4.36
N SER A 74 -2.57 -9.91 4.36
CA SER A 74 -3.66 -9.28 3.61
C SER A 74 -3.14 -8.60 2.36
N TYR A 75 -3.96 -8.60 1.33
CA TYR A 75 -3.72 -7.90 0.08
C TYR A 75 -4.65 -6.69 -0.06
N LEU A 76 -4.17 -5.69 -0.76
CA LEU A 76 -4.93 -4.51 -1.17
C LEU A 76 -4.75 -4.37 -2.67
N VAL A 77 -5.81 -4.58 -3.42
CA VAL A 77 -5.79 -4.56 -4.89
C VAL A 77 -6.38 -3.25 -5.40
N ARG A 78 -5.74 -2.67 -6.42
CA ARG A 78 -6.24 -1.49 -7.17
C ARG A 78 -5.98 -1.67 -8.65
N ASP A 79 -6.84 -1.12 -9.48
CA ASP A 79 -6.57 -1.01 -10.91
C ASP A 79 -5.79 0.27 -11.28
N ALA A 80 -5.36 0.36 -12.53
CA ALA A 80 -4.58 1.51 -13.02
C ALA A 80 -5.36 2.83 -12.91
N LYS A 81 -6.68 2.82 -13.13
CA LYS A 81 -7.52 4.03 -13.01
C LYS A 81 -7.58 4.53 -11.56
N GLN A 82 -7.77 3.61 -10.62
CA GLN A 82 -7.79 3.93 -9.20
C GLN A 82 -6.42 4.41 -8.72
N TRP A 83 -5.33 3.79 -9.21
CA TRP A 83 -3.98 4.22 -8.83
C TRP A 83 -3.67 5.62 -9.35
N ARG A 84 -4.08 5.94 -10.58
CA ARG A 84 -4.01 7.31 -11.12
C ARG A 84 -4.77 8.30 -10.24
N ALA A 85 -5.97 7.94 -9.80
CA ALA A 85 -6.75 8.79 -8.90
C ALA A 85 -6.06 9.00 -7.54
N ILE A 86 -5.42 7.97 -6.98
CA ILE A 86 -4.61 8.07 -5.75
C ILE A 86 -3.46 9.06 -5.93
N ILE A 87 -2.75 9.01 -7.06
CA ILE A 87 -1.66 9.96 -7.35
C ILE A 87 -2.21 11.39 -7.49
N ALA A 88 -3.30 11.57 -8.23
CA ALA A 88 -3.89 12.89 -8.50
C ALA A 88 -4.51 13.54 -7.24
N ALA A 89 -5.00 12.74 -6.30
CA ALA A 89 -5.65 13.22 -5.07
C ALA A 89 -4.69 13.61 -3.95
N ASN A 90 -3.37 13.54 -4.15
CA ASN A 90 -2.40 13.91 -3.13
C ASN A 90 -2.56 15.37 -2.71
N PRO A 91 -2.92 15.66 -1.43
CA PRO A 91 -3.12 17.03 -0.96
C PRO A 91 -1.80 17.76 -0.63
N PHE A 92 -0.66 17.04 -0.69
CA PHE A 92 0.66 17.57 -0.33
C PHE A 92 1.66 17.46 -1.51
N PRO A 93 1.34 18.03 -2.70
CA PRO A 93 2.19 17.86 -3.89
C PRO A 93 3.57 18.50 -3.74
N THR A 94 3.67 19.61 -3.02
CA THR A 94 4.94 20.31 -2.77
C THR A 94 5.88 19.46 -1.93
N GLU A 95 5.39 18.90 -0.84
CA GLU A 95 6.17 18.04 0.06
C GLU A 95 6.53 16.72 -0.64
N ALA A 96 5.59 16.17 -1.40
CA ALA A 96 5.82 14.95 -2.17
C ALA A 96 6.91 15.12 -3.25
N GLN A 97 6.98 16.29 -3.86
CA GLN A 97 8.03 16.61 -4.84
C GLN A 97 9.38 16.84 -4.17
N ALA A 98 9.42 17.60 -3.07
CA ALA A 98 10.65 17.96 -2.38
C ALA A 98 11.22 16.79 -1.56
N GLU A 99 10.38 16.05 -0.86
CA GLU A 99 10.76 14.99 0.08
C GLU A 99 9.89 13.74 -0.08
N PRO A 100 9.96 13.05 -1.24
CA PRO A 100 9.07 11.92 -1.55
C PRO A 100 9.24 10.72 -0.59
N SER A 101 10.40 10.55 0.03
CA SER A 101 10.63 9.52 1.04
C SER A 101 9.93 9.79 2.38
N ARG A 102 9.55 11.04 2.63
CA ARG A 102 8.86 11.49 3.85
C ARG A 102 7.36 11.71 3.65
N THR A 103 6.87 11.56 2.43
CA THR A 103 5.46 11.60 2.07
C THR A 103 4.94 10.19 1.93
N LEU A 104 3.92 9.84 2.71
CA LEU A 104 3.34 8.50 2.82
C LEU A 104 1.91 8.50 2.29
N VAL A 105 1.57 7.46 1.54
CA VAL A 105 0.18 7.13 1.20
C VAL A 105 -0.16 5.79 1.85
N THR A 106 -1.11 5.81 2.77
CA THR A 106 -1.67 4.60 3.38
C THR A 106 -2.94 4.22 2.61
N VAL A 107 -2.87 3.11 1.90
CA VAL A 107 -3.98 2.56 1.11
C VAL A 107 -4.77 1.60 2.00
N GLY A 108 -6.07 1.82 2.11
CA GLY A 108 -6.97 1.00 2.93
C GLY A 108 -7.93 0.17 2.10
N ARG A 109 -8.40 -0.93 2.67
CA ARG A 109 -9.53 -1.71 2.12
C ARG A 109 -10.82 -0.90 2.21
N THR A 110 -10.97 -0.18 3.32
CA THR A 110 -12.04 0.78 3.59
C THR A 110 -11.46 2.12 4.03
N ALA A 111 -12.29 3.14 4.17
CA ALA A 111 -11.88 4.41 4.76
C ALA A 111 -11.40 4.20 6.22
N MET A 112 -10.36 4.93 6.61
CA MET A 112 -9.89 4.89 7.99
C MET A 112 -10.90 5.55 8.91
N PRO A 113 -11.28 4.92 10.04
CA PRO A 113 -12.23 5.51 10.99
C PRO A 113 -11.77 6.87 11.52
N ALA A 114 -12.70 7.79 11.73
CA ALA A 114 -12.42 9.14 12.23
C ALA A 114 -11.63 9.11 13.54
N GLU A 115 -12.01 8.26 14.49
CA GLU A 115 -11.30 8.10 15.77
C GLU A 115 -9.83 7.66 15.59
N ALA A 116 -9.53 6.89 14.54
CA ALA A 116 -8.16 6.49 14.24
C ALA A 116 -7.35 7.67 13.71
N LEU A 117 -7.95 8.51 12.86
CA LEU A 117 -7.34 9.74 12.37
C LEU A 117 -7.11 10.75 13.50
N ASP A 118 -8.07 10.91 14.41
CA ASP A 118 -7.97 11.80 15.56
C ASP A 118 -6.86 11.36 16.52
N ALA A 119 -6.69 10.04 16.71
CA ALA A 119 -5.58 9.51 17.49
C ALA A 119 -4.22 9.84 16.88
N VAL A 120 -4.10 9.85 15.55
CA VAL A 120 -2.88 10.29 14.86
C VAL A 120 -2.66 11.79 15.05
N ARG A 121 -3.70 12.59 14.78
CA ARG A 121 -3.65 14.06 14.90
C ARG A 121 -3.25 14.53 16.31
N SER A 122 -3.70 13.83 17.34
CA SER A 122 -3.42 14.18 18.75
C SER A 122 -1.94 14.14 19.12
N VAL A 123 -1.10 13.47 18.33
CA VAL A 123 0.34 13.32 18.58
C VAL A 123 1.21 13.89 17.46
N MET A 124 0.60 14.57 16.49
CA MET A 124 1.31 15.22 15.39
C MET A 124 2.09 16.43 15.85
N LEU A 125 3.26 16.62 15.28
CA LEU A 125 4.03 17.85 15.40
C LEU A 125 3.48 18.92 14.44
N PRO A 126 3.71 20.24 14.72
CA PRO A 126 3.14 21.32 13.90
C PRO A 126 3.49 21.30 12.42
N HIS A 127 4.63 20.72 12.05
CA HIS A 127 5.10 20.61 10.66
C HIS A 127 4.65 19.34 9.96
N GLU A 128 4.05 18.38 10.68
CA GLU A 128 3.51 17.17 10.11
C GLU A 128 2.13 17.42 9.51
N LYS A 129 1.77 16.67 8.47
CA LYS A 129 0.51 16.82 7.76
C LYS A 129 -0.20 15.48 7.63
N LEU A 130 -1.52 15.48 7.72
CA LEU A 130 -2.37 14.31 7.58
C LEU A 130 -3.70 14.71 6.94
N GLU A 131 -4.07 14.01 5.87
CA GLU A 131 -5.37 14.16 5.21
C GLU A 131 -5.89 12.81 4.75
N ALA A 132 -7.17 12.55 4.97
CA ALA A 132 -7.84 11.36 4.47
C ALA A 132 -8.67 11.71 3.24
N VAL A 133 -8.52 10.94 2.17
CA VAL A 133 -9.28 11.07 0.93
C VAL A 133 -9.79 9.68 0.55
N GLU A 134 -11.10 9.48 0.57
CA GLU A 134 -11.75 8.19 0.32
C GLU A 134 -11.18 7.07 1.21
N ARG A 135 -10.51 6.08 0.61
CA ARG A 135 -9.91 4.93 1.30
C ARG A 135 -8.41 5.11 1.57
N GLN A 136 -7.86 6.28 1.29
CA GLN A 136 -6.44 6.59 1.46
C GLN A 136 -6.23 7.62 2.56
N VAL A 137 -5.08 7.53 3.21
CA VAL A 137 -4.57 8.56 4.12
C VAL A 137 -3.22 9.03 3.60
N TYR A 138 -3.11 10.32 3.36
CA TYR A 138 -1.87 10.98 2.96
C TYR A 138 -1.25 11.63 4.18
N ALA A 139 0.05 11.47 4.34
CA ALA A 139 0.78 12.05 5.44
C ALA A 139 2.15 12.55 5.02
N TYR A 140 2.62 13.61 5.64
CA TYR A 140 3.98 14.11 5.53
C TYR A 140 4.62 14.19 6.90
N PHE A 141 5.80 13.59 7.04
CA PHE A 141 6.58 13.53 8.27
C PHE A 141 7.96 14.15 8.03
N GLY A 142 8.06 15.47 8.20
CA GLY A 142 9.25 16.27 7.84
C GLY A 142 10.57 15.84 8.49
N GLU A 143 10.53 15.18 9.65
CA GLU A 143 11.72 14.63 10.31
C GLU A 143 11.95 13.13 10.01
N GLY A 144 11.12 12.56 9.12
CA GLY A 144 11.15 11.15 8.77
C GLY A 144 10.24 10.27 9.63
N MET A 145 9.71 9.21 9.03
CA MET A 145 8.74 8.31 9.68
C MET A 145 9.29 7.61 10.91
N GLY A 146 10.59 7.31 10.94
CA GLY A 146 11.23 6.64 12.08
C GLY A 146 11.35 7.50 13.35
N GLN A 147 11.22 8.81 13.22
CA GLN A 147 11.28 9.76 14.33
C GLN A 147 9.90 10.30 14.74
N SER A 148 8.86 10.01 13.95
CA SER A 148 7.52 10.53 14.15
C SER A 148 6.65 9.59 14.99
N LYS A 149 6.13 10.10 16.11
CA LYS A 149 5.13 9.39 16.91
C LYS A 149 3.80 9.27 16.16
N ALA A 150 3.46 10.26 15.35
CA ALA A 150 2.27 10.21 14.50
C ALA A 150 2.38 9.12 13.44
N ALA A 151 3.55 8.94 12.81
CA ALA A 151 3.80 7.84 11.88
C ALA A 151 3.65 6.47 12.56
N GLU A 152 4.16 6.31 13.79
CA GLU A 152 3.99 5.08 14.58
C GLU A 152 2.51 4.78 14.87
N VAL A 153 1.75 5.80 15.31
CA VAL A 153 0.31 5.66 15.59
C VAL A 153 -0.45 5.32 14.31
N LEU A 154 -0.17 6.02 13.20
CA LEU A 154 -0.78 5.75 11.90
C LEU A 154 -0.55 4.30 11.46
N ASN A 155 0.67 3.81 11.58
CA ASN A 155 1.00 2.42 11.24
C ASN A 155 0.22 1.41 12.08
N ARG A 156 0.12 1.62 13.40
CA ARG A 156 -0.69 0.75 14.30
C ARG A 156 -2.18 0.77 13.93
N ARG A 157 -2.73 1.94 13.58
CA ARG A 157 -4.13 2.08 13.15
C ARG A 157 -4.36 1.43 11.79
N ALA A 158 -3.40 1.56 10.85
CA ALA A 158 -3.43 0.90 9.54
C ALA A 158 -3.49 -0.63 9.67
N VAL A 159 -2.76 -1.22 10.62
CA VAL A 159 -2.81 -2.66 10.88
C VAL A 159 -4.22 -3.11 11.24
N LYS A 160 -4.93 -2.37 12.11
CA LYS A 160 -6.32 -2.68 12.52
C LYS A 160 -7.32 -2.46 11.39
N ALA A 161 -7.11 -1.44 10.58
CA ALA A 161 -8.02 -1.05 9.49
C ALA A 161 -7.77 -1.80 8.18
N VAL A 162 -6.92 -2.80 8.16
CA VAL A 162 -6.48 -3.50 6.93
C VAL A 162 -6.02 -2.48 5.87
N ALA A 163 -4.95 -1.76 6.21
CA ALA A 163 -4.33 -0.77 5.35
C ALA A 163 -2.81 -0.93 5.35
N THR A 164 -2.14 -0.41 4.35
CA THR A 164 -0.67 -0.46 4.24
C THR A 164 -0.11 0.81 3.62
N GLY A 165 1.01 1.29 4.15
CA GLY A 165 1.68 2.52 3.71
C GLY A 165 2.75 2.28 2.65
N ARG A 166 2.85 3.21 1.70
CA ARG A 166 3.96 3.32 0.74
C ARG A 166 4.41 4.77 0.66
N ASN A 167 5.72 4.99 0.64
CA ASN A 167 6.22 6.34 0.41
C ASN A 167 5.98 6.78 -1.05
N TRP A 168 6.05 8.07 -1.29
CA TRP A 168 5.71 8.66 -2.58
C TRP A 168 6.57 8.15 -3.73
N ASN A 169 7.86 7.87 -3.49
CA ASN A 169 8.72 7.23 -4.49
C ASN A 169 8.16 5.90 -4.97
N THR A 170 7.70 5.07 -4.03
CA THR A 170 7.10 3.76 -4.34
C THR A 170 5.77 3.92 -5.06
N VAL A 171 4.93 4.89 -4.64
CA VAL A 171 3.65 5.19 -5.30
C VAL A 171 3.86 5.54 -6.77
N LEU A 172 4.84 6.40 -7.09
CA LEU A 172 5.15 6.78 -8.47
C LEU A 172 5.75 5.62 -9.28
N LYS A 173 6.61 4.80 -8.69
CA LYS A 173 7.17 3.61 -9.36
C LYS A 173 6.08 2.59 -9.71
N ILE A 174 5.12 2.39 -8.82
CA ILE A 174 3.94 1.55 -9.09
C ILE A 174 3.13 2.15 -10.25
N GLY A 175 2.89 3.46 -10.23
CA GLY A 175 2.20 4.17 -11.30
C GLY A 175 2.86 3.95 -12.66
N ALA A 176 4.17 4.07 -12.74
CA ALA A 176 4.94 3.81 -13.96
C ALA A 176 4.77 2.36 -14.46
N LEU A 177 4.73 1.36 -13.57
CA LEU A 177 4.49 -0.03 -13.94
C LEU A 177 3.05 -0.27 -14.43
N LEU A 178 2.09 0.49 -13.92
CA LEU A 178 0.68 0.45 -14.34
C LEU A 178 0.41 1.26 -15.61
N GLY A 179 1.36 2.08 -16.05
CA GLY A 179 1.20 2.99 -17.20
C GLY A 179 0.40 4.26 -16.89
N VAL A 180 0.49 4.77 -15.67
CA VAL A 180 -0.22 5.97 -15.21
C VAL A 180 0.72 6.95 -14.53
#